data_e067961215007bd2f802f14fcb8a6404
#
_entry.id   e067961215007bd2f802f14fcb8a6404
#
_cell.length_a   1.000
_cell.length_b   1.000
_cell.length_c   1.000
_cell.angle_alpha   90.00
_cell.angle_beta   90.00
_cell.angle_gamma   90.00
#
_symmetry.space_group_name_H-M   'P 1'
#
loop_
_entity.id
_entity.type
_entity.pdbx_description
1 polymer ?
#
loop_
_entity_poly.entity_id
_entity_poly.type
_entity_poly.pdbx_seq_one_letter_code
_entity_poly.pdbx_strand_id
1 'polypeptide(L)'
;HRLAVKEGVRPEEITRVYSHEQAIGQCVRFLDSRLPQAERIFTQSTAKSLSLLDEHSAGIVGAHIRAPGVTLSAENIADEKNNFTQFFLLRRRAEGFPVHGKTVFFSAVCEHRPGSLLRLLECFSARGINLTRIESRPIPSVPGEYRFFIEIDGDIASASVREALHIAQANCRMFRILGVYD
;
A
#
# COMPACT_ATOMS: atom_id res chain seq x y z
N HIS A 1 -12.41 0.02 -7.84
CA HIS A 1 -12.33 -0.64 -9.15
C HIS A 1 -13.65 -0.57 -9.90
N ARG A 2 -13.58 -0.54 -11.23
CA ARG A 2 -14.71 -0.54 -12.15
C ARG A 2 -14.48 -1.58 -13.23
N LEU A 3 -15.55 -2.22 -13.70
CA LEU A 3 -15.49 -3.02 -14.91
C LEU A 3 -15.57 -2.08 -16.12
N ALA A 4 -14.64 -2.22 -17.05
CA ALA A 4 -14.57 -1.47 -18.30
C ALA A 4 -14.86 -2.41 -19.46
N VAL A 5 -15.78 -2.01 -20.33
CA VAL A 5 -16.14 -2.75 -21.55
C VAL A 5 -16.21 -1.80 -22.73
N LYS A 6 -16.09 -2.29 -23.96
CA LYS A 6 -16.46 -1.48 -25.13
C LYS A 6 -17.95 -1.11 -25.08
N GLU A 7 -18.30 0.03 -25.68
CA GLU A 7 -19.69 0.45 -25.79
C GLU A 7 -20.53 -0.63 -26.47
N GLY A 8 -21.69 -0.93 -25.89
CA GLY A 8 -22.64 -1.90 -26.43
C GLY A 8 -22.40 -3.36 -26.01
N VAL A 9 -21.26 -3.69 -25.39
CA VAL A 9 -20.99 -5.06 -24.90
C VAL A 9 -21.82 -5.37 -23.67
N ARG A 10 -22.49 -6.51 -23.69
CA ARG A 10 -23.31 -7.00 -22.57
C ARG A 10 -22.52 -7.98 -21.70
N PRO A 11 -22.81 -8.09 -20.40
CA PRO A 11 -22.11 -9.00 -19.49
C PRO A 11 -22.06 -10.45 -19.95
N GLU A 12 -23.11 -10.93 -20.59
CA GLU A 12 -23.22 -12.32 -21.07
C GLU A 12 -22.28 -12.65 -22.23
N GLU A 13 -21.79 -11.60 -22.92
CA GLU A 13 -20.88 -11.72 -24.07
C GLU A 13 -19.40 -11.76 -23.62
N ILE A 14 -19.13 -11.47 -22.33
CA ILE A 14 -17.77 -11.38 -21.79
C ILE A 14 -17.25 -12.78 -21.50
N THR A 15 -16.19 -13.16 -22.22
CA THR A 15 -15.47 -14.41 -22.04
C THR A 15 -14.07 -14.25 -21.47
N ARG A 16 -13.55 -13.00 -21.40
CA ARG A 16 -12.21 -12.68 -20.91
C ARG A 16 -12.23 -11.41 -20.06
N VAL A 17 -11.45 -11.41 -18.96
CA VAL A 17 -11.26 -10.24 -18.11
C VAL A 17 -9.77 -9.96 -17.98
N TYR A 18 -9.35 -8.78 -18.41
CA TYR A 18 -7.96 -8.30 -18.37
C TYR A 18 -7.72 -7.35 -17.20
N SER A 19 -6.73 -7.59 -16.38
CA SER A 19 -6.17 -6.56 -15.46
C SER A 19 -4.84 -7.00 -14.85
N HIS A 20 -4.25 -6.11 -14.04
CA HIS A 20 -3.16 -6.48 -13.15
C HIS A 20 -3.64 -7.51 -12.13
N GLU A 21 -2.78 -8.49 -11.80
CA GLU A 21 -3.09 -9.58 -10.86
C GLU A 21 -3.74 -9.09 -9.56
N GLN A 22 -3.16 -8.05 -8.96
CA GLN A 22 -3.70 -7.45 -7.73
C GLN A 22 -5.13 -6.93 -7.89
N ALA A 23 -5.47 -6.31 -9.03
CA ALA A 23 -6.81 -5.77 -9.26
C ALA A 23 -7.83 -6.90 -9.48
N ILE A 24 -7.45 -7.98 -10.16
CA ILE A 24 -8.27 -9.19 -10.29
C ILE A 24 -8.50 -9.82 -8.91
N GLY A 25 -7.43 -9.98 -8.10
CA GLY A 25 -7.53 -10.53 -6.75
C GLY A 25 -8.39 -9.69 -5.79
N GLN A 26 -8.56 -8.40 -6.06
CA GLN A 26 -9.44 -7.49 -5.30
C GLN A 26 -10.90 -7.48 -5.76
N CYS A 27 -11.26 -8.22 -6.80
CA CYS A 27 -12.60 -8.25 -7.40
C CYS A 27 -13.12 -9.68 -7.58
N VAL A 28 -12.60 -10.64 -6.82
CA VAL A 28 -12.90 -12.08 -6.99
C VAL A 28 -14.37 -12.37 -6.83
N ARG A 29 -15.02 -11.85 -5.77
CA ARG A 29 -16.45 -12.08 -5.49
C ARG A 29 -17.34 -11.58 -6.61
N PHE A 30 -17.03 -10.40 -7.15
CA PHE A 30 -17.76 -9.86 -8.30
C PHE A 30 -17.60 -10.74 -9.53
N LEU A 31 -16.37 -11.13 -9.85
CA LEU A 31 -16.07 -11.97 -11.01
C LEU A 31 -16.74 -13.34 -10.91
N ASP A 32 -16.65 -13.99 -9.75
CA ASP A 32 -17.27 -15.32 -9.53
C ASP A 32 -18.80 -15.29 -9.63
N SER A 33 -19.41 -14.18 -9.21
CA SER A 33 -20.88 -14.08 -9.19
C SER A 33 -21.48 -13.56 -10.49
N ARG A 34 -20.77 -12.66 -11.21
CA ARG A 34 -21.32 -11.97 -12.39
C ARG A 34 -20.70 -12.43 -13.72
N LEU A 35 -19.47 -12.93 -13.69
CA LEU A 35 -18.73 -13.36 -14.87
C LEU A 35 -17.99 -14.70 -14.62
N PRO A 36 -18.70 -15.74 -14.09
CA PRO A 36 -18.07 -17.01 -13.74
C PRO A 36 -17.45 -17.73 -14.94
N GLN A 37 -17.95 -17.46 -16.16
CA GLN A 37 -17.47 -18.06 -17.42
C GLN A 37 -16.22 -17.36 -17.96
N ALA A 38 -15.86 -16.16 -17.46
CA ALA A 38 -14.80 -15.37 -18.05
C ALA A 38 -13.42 -15.81 -17.57
N GLU A 39 -12.53 -16.06 -18.51
CA GLU A 39 -11.11 -16.30 -18.25
C GLU A 39 -10.44 -15.03 -17.69
N ARG A 40 -9.64 -15.16 -16.63
CA ARG A 40 -8.91 -14.06 -15.99
C ARG A 40 -7.50 -14.01 -16.55
N ILE A 41 -7.18 -12.95 -17.29
CA ILE A 41 -5.90 -12.77 -17.96
C ILE A 41 -5.14 -11.62 -17.33
N PHE A 42 -3.94 -11.93 -16.82
CA PHE A 42 -3.11 -10.94 -16.15
C PHE A 42 -2.36 -10.06 -17.15
N THR A 43 -2.35 -8.76 -16.85
CA THR A 43 -1.64 -7.75 -17.61
C THR A 43 -0.65 -7.00 -16.73
N GLN A 44 0.33 -6.35 -17.34
CA GLN A 44 1.37 -5.59 -16.62
C GLN A 44 0.81 -4.39 -15.85
N SER A 45 -0.33 -3.85 -16.26
CA SER A 45 -1.01 -2.74 -15.59
C SER A 45 -2.50 -2.73 -15.92
N THR A 46 -3.29 -2.07 -15.06
CA THR A 46 -4.72 -1.82 -15.32
C THR A 46 -4.96 -0.96 -16.57
N ALA A 47 -4.04 -0.04 -16.90
CA ALA A 47 -4.13 0.76 -18.12
C ALA A 47 -3.92 -0.09 -19.38
N LYS A 48 -3.02 -1.09 -19.32
CA LYS A 48 -2.79 -2.00 -20.45
C LYS A 48 -4.03 -2.81 -20.79
N SER A 49 -4.88 -3.15 -19.83
CA SER A 49 -6.12 -3.90 -20.07
C SER A 49 -7.05 -3.20 -21.06
N LEU A 50 -7.10 -1.85 -21.06
CA LEU A 50 -7.95 -1.09 -21.96
C LEU A 50 -7.57 -1.26 -23.44
N SER A 51 -6.27 -1.41 -23.73
CA SER A 51 -5.80 -1.61 -25.10
C SER A 51 -6.09 -3.01 -25.68
N LEU A 52 -6.55 -3.94 -24.82
CA LEU A 52 -6.87 -5.32 -25.17
C LEU A 52 -8.38 -5.58 -25.27
N LEU A 53 -9.20 -4.56 -25.00
CA LEU A 53 -10.65 -4.72 -25.04
C LEU A 53 -11.16 -4.96 -26.47
N ASP A 54 -12.00 -5.96 -26.58
CA ASP A 54 -12.80 -6.29 -27.76
C ASP A 54 -14.28 -6.51 -27.39
N GLU A 55 -15.07 -7.08 -28.28
CA GLU A 55 -16.51 -7.32 -28.10
C GLU A 55 -16.81 -8.47 -27.11
N HIS A 56 -15.81 -9.23 -26.71
CA HIS A 56 -15.94 -10.38 -25.79
C HIS A 56 -15.08 -10.26 -24.55
N SER A 57 -14.64 -9.05 -24.22
CA SER A 57 -13.73 -8.85 -23.11
C SER A 57 -14.07 -7.63 -22.25
N ALA A 58 -13.64 -7.69 -20.99
CA ALA A 58 -13.70 -6.62 -20.05
C ALA A 58 -12.32 -6.34 -19.45
N GLY A 59 -12.15 -5.15 -18.89
CA GLY A 59 -10.99 -4.77 -18.10
C GLY A 59 -11.39 -4.34 -16.69
N ILE A 60 -10.55 -4.57 -15.69
CA ILE A 60 -10.72 -3.95 -14.37
C ILE A 60 -9.80 -2.74 -14.29
N VAL A 61 -10.38 -1.56 -14.04
CA VAL A 61 -9.66 -0.28 -14.03
C VAL A 61 -10.02 0.57 -12.82
N GLY A 62 -9.22 1.62 -12.58
CA GLY A 62 -9.54 2.63 -11.57
C GLY A 62 -10.78 3.46 -11.96
N ALA A 63 -11.55 3.90 -10.97
CA ALA A 63 -12.78 4.68 -11.20
C ALA A 63 -12.55 6.03 -11.92
N HIS A 64 -11.32 6.55 -11.89
CA HIS A 64 -10.93 7.80 -12.54
C HIS A 64 -10.58 7.66 -14.03
N ILE A 65 -10.43 6.43 -14.50
CA ILE A 65 -10.05 6.16 -15.90
C ILE A 65 -11.20 6.60 -16.83
N ARG A 66 -10.82 7.20 -17.96
CA ARG A 66 -11.71 7.54 -19.08
C ARG A 66 -11.00 7.16 -20.36
N ALA A 67 -11.70 6.48 -21.25
CA ALA A 67 -11.20 6.13 -22.58
C ALA A 67 -12.34 6.23 -23.62
N PRO A 68 -12.09 6.75 -24.82
CA PRO A 68 -13.09 6.78 -25.88
C PRO A 68 -13.61 5.38 -26.23
N GLY A 69 -14.91 5.24 -26.43
CA GLY A 69 -15.55 3.96 -26.80
C GLY A 69 -15.55 2.92 -25.66
N VAL A 70 -15.30 3.34 -24.41
CA VAL A 70 -15.29 2.45 -23.25
C VAL A 70 -16.34 2.92 -22.22
N THR A 71 -17.19 2.01 -21.80
CA THR A 71 -18.16 2.20 -20.71
C THR A 71 -17.64 1.57 -19.42
N LEU A 72 -17.79 2.28 -18.30
CA LEU A 72 -17.46 1.77 -16.98
C LEU A 72 -18.72 1.36 -16.21
N SER A 73 -18.62 0.29 -15.43
CA SER A 73 -19.69 -0.09 -14.50
C SER A 73 -20.03 1.07 -13.55
N ALA A 74 -21.31 1.23 -13.23
CA ALA A 74 -21.74 2.28 -12.29
C ALA A 74 -21.30 1.98 -10.85
N GLU A 75 -21.17 0.71 -10.47
CA GLU A 75 -20.82 0.27 -9.13
C GLU A 75 -19.29 0.01 -8.97
N ASN A 76 -18.81 0.15 -7.75
CA ASN A 76 -17.48 -0.32 -7.38
C ASN A 76 -17.52 -1.84 -7.24
N ILE A 77 -16.72 -2.53 -8.05
CA ILE A 77 -16.65 -3.99 -8.09
C ILE A 77 -15.60 -4.59 -7.15
N ALA A 78 -14.88 -3.78 -6.39
CA ALA A 78 -13.89 -4.28 -5.43
C ALA A 78 -14.58 -4.98 -4.25
N ASP A 79 -14.02 -6.10 -3.83
CA ASP A 79 -14.51 -6.90 -2.72
C ASP A 79 -14.46 -6.14 -1.39
N GLU A 80 -13.42 -5.32 -1.22
CA GLU A 80 -13.23 -4.45 -0.06
C GLU A 80 -13.48 -2.98 -0.44
N LYS A 81 -14.47 -2.35 0.23
CA LYS A 81 -14.85 -0.96 -0.07
C LYS A 81 -13.80 0.07 0.36
N ASN A 82 -13.01 -0.26 1.38
CA ASN A 82 -12.02 0.62 2.00
C ASN A 82 -10.59 0.36 1.48
N ASN A 83 -10.45 -0.14 0.27
CA ASN A 83 -9.15 -0.31 -0.35
C ASN A 83 -8.62 1.03 -0.85
N PHE A 84 -7.52 1.49 -0.28
CA PHE A 84 -6.84 2.72 -0.66
C PHE A 84 -5.33 2.50 -0.79
N THR A 85 -4.69 3.32 -1.60
CA THR A 85 -3.23 3.36 -1.74
C THR A 85 -2.72 4.66 -1.12
N GLN A 86 -1.83 4.54 -0.15
CA GLN A 86 -1.14 5.67 0.45
C GLN A 86 0.08 6.02 -0.40
N PHE A 87 0.21 7.28 -0.80
CA PHE A 87 1.36 7.80 -1.53
C PHE A 87 2.17 8.72 -0.63
N PHE A 88 3.50 8.59 -0.69
CA PHE A 88 4.42 9.51 -0.03
C PHE A 88 5.01 10.49 -1.04
N LEU A 89 4.89 11.78 -0.76
CA LEU A 89 5.64 12.80 -1.48
C LEU A 89 7.04 12.90 -0.89
N LEU A 90 8.05 12.49 -1.66
CA LEU A 90 9.43 12.51 -1.23
C LEU A 90 10.13 13.75 -1.79
N ARG A 91 10.95 14.40 -0.93
CA ARG A 91 11.84 15.48 -1.33
C ARG A 91 13.26 15.22 -0.82
N ARG A 92 14.26 15.77 -1.49
CA ARG A 92 15.62 15.81 -0.93
C ARG A 92 15.58 16.60 0.37
N ARG A 93 16.25 16.09 1.40
CA ARG A 93 16.33 16.76 2.70
C ARG A 93 17.06 18.11 2.53
N ALA A 94 16.35 19.20 2.65
CA ALA A 94 16.88 20.45 3.11
C ALA A 94 17.04 20.37 4.64
N GLU A 95 17.61 21.29 5.32
CA GLU A 95 17.92 21.24 6.74
C GLU A 95 16.68 20.97 7.64
N GLY A 96 16.84 20.05 8.59
CA GLY A 96 15.87 19.77 9.65
C GLY A 96 14.62 18.98 9.24
N PHE A 97 13.94 18.38 10.21
CA PHE A 97 12.56 17.91 10.08
C PHE A 97 11.60 19.02 10.51
N PRO A 98 10.32 18.99 10.07
CA PRO A 98 9.29 19.81 10.68
C PRO A 98 9.31 19.63 12.21
N VAL A 99 9.14 20.72 12.94
CA VAL A 99 9.13 20.69 14.40
C VAL A 99 7.81 20.12 14.93
N HIS A 100 6.79 20.07 14.07
CA HIS A 100 5.44 19.61 14.38
C HIS A 100 4.97 18.59 13.33
N GLY A 101 4.17 17.66 13.77
CA GLY A 101 3.51 16.63 12.97
C GLY A 101 3.08 15.49 13.89
N LYS A 102 1.93 14.92 13.61
CA LYS A 102 1.31 13.87 14.43
C LYS A 102 1.79 12.47 14.09
N THR A 103 2.48 12.32 12.97
CA THR A 103 2.98 11.04 12.51
C THR A 103 4.48 11.12 12.31
N VAL A 104 5.22 10.16 12.87
CA VAL A 104 6.65 10.02 12.67
C VAL A 104 6.95 8.72 11.94
N PHE A 105 7.58 8.84 10.78
CA PHE A 105 8.03 7.72 9.97
C PHE A 105 9.54 7.56 10.05
N PHE A 106 10.01 6.37 10.43
CA PHE A 106 11.42 6.10 10.59
C PHE A 106 11.82 4.72 10.07
N SER A 107 13.11 4.51 9.84
CA SER A 107 13.68 3.20 9.56
C SER A 107 14.64 2.81 10.67
N ALA A 108 14.63 1.50 11.00
CA ALA A 108 15.48 0.93 12.03
C ALA A 108 16.08 -0.42 11.56
N VAL A 109 17.33 -0.69 11.98
CA VAL A 109 17.96 -2.00 11.85
C VAL A 109 18.34 -2.43 13.27
N CYS A 110 17.68 -3.45 13.76
CA CYS A 110 17.98 -4.04 15.07
C CYS A 110 19.15 -5.02 14.95
N GLU A 111 19.74 -5.38 16.08
CA GLU A 111 20.67 -6.50 16.10
C GLU A 111 19.96 -7.83 15.79
N HIS A 112 20.64 -8.72 15.09
CA HIS A 112 20.09 -10.03 14.73
C HIS A 112 20.19 -11.00 15.91
N ARG A 113 19.34 -10.80 16.92
CA ARG A 113 19.23 -11.67 18.10
C ARG A 113 17.81 -11.68 18.65
N PRO A 114 17.42 -12.73 19.40
CA PRO A 114 16.09 -12.83 20.00
C PRO A 114 15.75 -11.60 20.86
N GLY A 115 14.51 -11.12 20.72
CA GLY A 115 13.97 -9.98 21.47
C GLY A 115 14.41 -8.59 20.98
N SER A 116 15.26 -8.45 19.94
CA SER A 116 15.73 -7.13 19.50
C SER A 116 14.60 -6.26 18.94
N LEU A 117 13.72 -6.83 18.13
CA LEU A 117 12.54 -6.11 17.63
C LEU A 117 11.56 -5.80 18.77
N LEU A 118 11.36 -6.74 19.71
CA LEU A 118 10.50 -6.51 20.88
C LEU A 118 10.96 -5.29 21.66
N ARG A 119 12.26 -5.19 22.00
CA ARG A 119 12.81 -4.03 22.71
C ARG A 119 12.59 -2.70 21.96
N LEU A 120 12.68 -2.72 20.63
CA LEU A 120 12.35 -1.54 19.84
C LEU A 120 10.88 -1.15 19.98
N LEU A 121 9.96 -2.11 19.90
CA LEU A 121 8.52 -1.87 20.01
C LEU A 121 8.11 -1.44 21.44
N GLU A 122 8.74 -1.99 22.47
CA GLU A 122 8.52 -1.63 23.88
C GLU A 122 8.81 -0.15 24.17
N CYS A 123 9.75 0.48 23.45
CA CYS A 123 10.03 1.90 23.60
C CYS A 123 8.77 2.77 23.40
N PHE A 124 7.89 2.36 22.51
CA PHE A 124 6.67 3.05 22.14
C PHE A 124 5.48 2.59 22.98
N SER A 125 5.29 1.27 23.11
CA SER A 125 4.14 0.71 23.84
C SER A 125 4.13 1.09 25.32
N ALA A 126 5.29 1.13 25.98
CA ALA A 126 5.42 1.56 27.37
C ALA A 126 5.01 3.04 27.61
N ARG A 127 4.89 3.83 26.52
CA ARG A 127 4.48 5.25 26.56
C ARG A 127 3.12 5.48 25.94
N GLY A 128 2.37 4.42 25.63
CA GLY A 128 1.06 4.51 25.00
C GLY A 128 1.10 5.07 23.57
N ILE A 129 2.25 5.02 22.90
CA ILE A 129 2.42 5.47 21.50
C ILE A 129 2.05 4.32 20.57
N ASN A 130 1.04 4.54 19.73
CA ASN A 130 0.57 3.53 18.79
C ASN A 130 1.46 3.46 17.55
N LEU A 131 1.65 2.24 17.04
CA LEU A 131 2.25 2.01 15.73
C LEU A 131 1.13 1.88 14.70
N THR A 132 1.18 2.69 13.65
CA THR A 132 0.21 2.66 12.54
C THR A 132 0.70 1.84 11.36
N ARG A 133 2.03 1.61 11.30
CA ARG A 133 2.66 0.79 10.25
C ARG A 133 3.92 0.12 10.76
N ILE A 134 4.12 -1.12 10.33
CA ILE A 134 5.40 -1.81 10.43
C ILE A 134 5.60 -2.66 9.17
N GLU A 135 6.73 -2.47 8.51
CA GLU A 135 7.10 -3.20 7.29
C GLU A 135 8.57 -3.60 7.38
N SER A 136 8.87 -4.86 7.09
CA SER A 136 10.24 -5.35 7.05
C SER A 136 10.71 -5.54 5.62
N ARG A 137 11.96 -5.15 5.35
CA ARG A 137 12.64 -5.40 4.09
C ARG A 137 13.99 -6.07 4.37
N PRO A 138 14.32 -7.17 3.68
CA PRO A 138 15.62 -7.80 3.82
C PRO A 138 16.73 -6.83 3.38
N ILE A 139 17.87 -6.87 4.04
CA ILE A 139 19.06 -6.11 3.64
C ILE A 139 19.83 -6.98 2.63
N PRO A 140 19.93 -6.58 1.34
CA PRO A 140 20.48 -7.45 0.31
C PRO A 140 21.92 -7.89 0.57
N SER A 141 22.72 -7.04 1.24
CA SER A 141 24.13 -7.28 1.55
C SER A 141 24.37 -8.15 2.78
N VAL A 142 23.35 -8.45 3.59
CA VAL A 142 23.49 -9.19 4.85
C VAL A 142 22.34 -10.17 5.02
N PRO A 143 22.52 -11.45 4.61
CA PRO A 143 21.48 -12.45 4.74
C PRO A 143 20.96 -12.60 6.19
N GLY A 144 19.62 -12.65 6.35
CA GLY A 144 18.98 -12.79 7.66
C GLY A 144 18.76 -11.48 8.41
N GLU A 145 19.30 -10.36 7.94
CA GLU A 145 19.05 -9.06 8.54
C GLU A 145 17.95 -8.30 7.81
N TYR A 146 17.17 -7.52 8.59
CA TYR A 146 16.03 -6.75 8.10
C TYR A 146 16.13 -5.29 8.50
N ARG A 147 15.70 -4.43 7.59
CA ARG A 147 15.36 -3.04 7.87
C ARG A 147 13.87 -2.94 8.10
N PHE A 148 13.50 -2.40 9.24
CA PHE A 148 12.11 -2.09 9.57
C PHE A 148 11.80 -0.65 9.19
N PHE A 149 10.66 -0.45 8.54
CA PHE A 149 10.05 0.85 8.28
C PHE A 149 8.83 0.95 9.18
N ILE A 150 8.85 1.91 10.09
CA ILE A 150 7.86 2.02 11.16
C ILE A 150 7.27 3.42 11.15
N GLU A 151 5.96 3.48 11.33
CA GLU A 151 5.19 4.70 11.48
C GLU A 151 4.51 4.67 12.84
N ILE A 152 4.62 5.76 13.58
CA ILE A 152 3.99 5.93 14.89
C ILE A 152 3.07 7.14 14.87
N ASP A 153 1.97 7.04 15.61
CA ASP A 153 1.04 8.13 15.87
C ASP A 153 1.48 8.88 17.12
N GLY A 154 2.02 10.08 16.93
CA GLY A 154 2.49 10.92 18.03
C GLY A 154 3.20 12.19 17.57
N ASP A 155 2.90 13.29 18.25
CA ASP A 155 3.55 14.58 17.98
C ASP A 155 5.03 14.51 18.34
N ILE A 156 5.90 14.73 17.36
CA ILE A 156 7.36 14.77 17.58
C ILE A 156 7.79 15.87 18.56
N ALA A 157 6.99 16.90 18.75
CA ALA A 157 7.25 17.96 19.73
C ALA A 157 6.98 17.49 21.17
N SER A 158 6.23 16.42 21.39
CA SER A 158 5.95 15.90 22.73
C SER A 158 7.20 15.29 23.37
N ALA A 159 7.35 15.47 24.67
CA ALA A 159 8.49 14.90 25.42
C ALA A 159 8.49 13.37 25.36
N SER A 160 7.31 12.75 25.46
CA SER A 160 7.12 11.30 25.44
C SER A 160 7.59 10.67 24.13
N VAL A 161 7.22 11.28 22.99
CA VAL A 161 7.63 10.79 21.65
C VAL A 161 9.13 10.96 21.45
N ARG A 162 9.70 12.11 21.84
CA ARG A 162 11.15 12.34 21.73
C ARG A 162 11.96 11.36 22.57
N GLU A 163 11.51 11.09 23.80
CA GLU A 163 12.16 10.11 24.67
C GLU A 163 12.07 8.69 24.09
N ALA A 164 10.89 8.28 23.59
CA ALA A 164 10.71 7.00 22.92
C ALA A 164 11.65 6.83 21.73
N LEU A 165 11.74 7.85 20.87
CA LEU A 165 12.64 7.83 19.70
C LEU A 165 14.11 7.79 20.11
N HIS A 166 14.51 8.50 21.16
CA HIS A 166 15.86 8.47 21.67
C HIS A 166 16.27 7.08 22.19
N ILE A 167 15.39 6.46 22.99
CA ILE A 167 15.62 5.09 23.49
C ILE A 167 15.62 4.08 22.35
N ALA A 168 14.69 4.21 21.39
CA ALA A 168 14.63 3.36 20.20
C ALA A 168 15.92 3.44 19.39
N GLN A 169 16.46 4.65 19.20
CA GLN A 169 17.75 4.88 18.52
C GLN A 169 18.91 4.16 19.23
N ALA A 170 18.96 4.22 20.58
CA ALA A 170 20.00 3.56 21.35
C ALA A 170 19.93 2.02 21.30
N ASN A 171 18.74 1.45 21.03
CA ASN A 171 18.51 0.01 20.89
C ASN A 171 18.73 -0.54 19.46
N CYS A 172 19.08 0.30 18.50
CA CYS A 172 19.23 -0.09 17.10
C CYS A 172 20.66 0.11 16.61
N ARG A 173 21.12 -0.76 15.70
CA ARG A 173 22.38 -0.57 14.96
C ARG A 173 22.31 0.63 14.02
N MET A 174 21.16 0.82 13.39
CA MET A 174 20.85 1.97 12.55
C MET A 174 19.45 2.47 12.88
N PHE A 175 19.34 3.77 13.00
CA PHE A 175 18.05 4.44 13.21
C PHE A 175 18.02 5.74 12.41
N ARG A 176 16.95 5.97 11.66
CA ARG A 176 16.82 7.19 10.86
C ARG A 176 15.37 7.61 10.75
N ILE A 177 15.05 8.81 11.20
CA ILE A 177 13.76 9.44 10.92
C ILE A 177 13.74 9.81 9.43
N LEU A 178 12.72 9.36 8.73
CA LEU A 178 12.52 9.56 7.29
C LEU A 178 11.58 10.72 7.02
N GLY A 179 10.60 10.94 7.88
CA GLY A 179 9.64 12.03 7.75
C GLY A 179 8.81 12.24 9.01
N VAL A 180 8.25 13.45 9.11
CA VAL A 180 7.25 13.85 10.09
C VAL A 180 6.16 14.57 9.32
N TYR A 181 4.89 14.20 9.55
CA TYR A 181 3.75 14.73 8.80
C TYR A 181 2.43 14.57 9.59
N ASP A 182 1.37 15.19 9.10
CA ASP A 182 0.00 15.08 9.63
C ASP A 182 -0.83 14.06 8.86
#